data_4496edce0ca16b88210b8da7fad6b33c
#
_entry.id   4496edce0ca16b88210b8da7fad6b33c
#
_cell.length_a   1.000
_cell.length_b   1.000
_cell.length_c   1.000
_cell.angle_alpha   90.00
_cell.angle_beta   90.00
_cell.angle_gamma   90.00
#
_symmetry.space_group_name_H-M   'P 1'
#
loop_
_entity.id
_entity.type
_entity.pdbx_description
1 polymer ?
#
loop_
_entity_poly.entity_id
_entity_poly.type
_entity_poly.pdbx_seq_one_letter_code
_entity_poly.pdbx_strand_id
1 'polypeptide(L)'
;MQFVIRAIDGEGMLAKRLEVRPRHLEGMAALGRHIVCAGGLLYADGKMKVSVVVVYFPSREDLSEYISHEPYFVEHVWEKIEVEPINIALVKGEKYVYEP
;
A
#
# COMPACT_ATOMS: atom_id res chain seq x y z
N MET A 1 -7.97 12.97 3.13
CA MET A 1 -8.55 11.77 3.75
C MET A 1 -7.50 10.69 3.83
N GLN A 2 -7.51 9.96 4.93
CA GLN A 2 -6.58 8.84 5.10
C GLN A 2 -7.30 7.52 4.81
N PHE A 3 -6.57 6.58 4.21
CA PHE A 3 -7.10 5.26 3.87
C PHE A 3 -6.10 4.17 4.24
N VAL A 4 -6.62 3.02 4.64
CA VAL A 4 -5.84 1.78 4.72
C VAL A 4 -6.15 0.97 3.48
N ILE A 5 -5.09 0.57 2.78
CA ILE A 5 -5.17 -0.37 1.67
C ILE A 5 -4.63 -1.70 2.17
N ARG A 6 -5.43 -2.74 2.04
CA ARG A 6 -5.02 -4.11 2.33
C ARG A 6 -5.15 -4.90 1.03
N ALA A 7 -4.02 -5.25 0.45
CA ALA A 7 -3.99 -5.91 -0.85
C ALA A 7 -3.42 -7.32 -0.72
N ILE A 8 -4.19 -8.29 -1.17
CA ILE A 8 -3.91 -9.71 -0.99
C ILE A 8 -3.37 -10.28 -2.29
N ASP A 9 -2.20 -10.91 -2.23
CA ASP A 9 -1.58 -11.52 -3.40
C ASP A 9 -2.39 -12.71 -3.89
N GLY A 10 -2.39 -12.92 -5.20
CA GLY A 10 -2.92 -14.12 -5.80
C GLY A 10 -2.07 -15.34 -5.43
N GLU A 11 -2.68 -16.51 -5.53
CA GLU A 11 -2.00 -17.77 -5.28
C GLU A 11 -0.81 -17.93 -6.22
N GLY A 12 0.34 -18.36 -5.68
CA GLY A 12 1.54 -18.59 -6.47
C GLY A 12 2.26 -17.34 -6.95
N MET A 13 1.93 -16.16 -6.42
CA MET A 13 2.48 -14.88 -6.89
C MET A 13 3.77 -14.44 -6.20
N LEU A 14 4.33 -15.24 -5.30
CA LEU A 14 5.52 -14.81 -4.55
C LEU A 14 6.70 -14.45 -5.47
N ALA A 15 6.99 -15.27 -6.46
CA ALA A 15 8.09 -15.01 -7.39
C ALA A 15 7.85 -13.72 -8.19
N LYS A 16 6.61 -13.52 -8.67
CA LYS A 16 6.23 -12.31 -9.39
C LYS A 16 6.30 -11.08 -8.49
N ARG A 17 5.86 -11.21 -7.24
CA ARG A 17 5.97 -10.14 -6.24
C ARG A 17 7.42 -9.70 -6.06
N LEU A 18 8.33 -10.64 -5.91
CA LEU A 18 9.76 -10.33 -5.74
C LEU A 18 10.35 -9.65 -6.98
N GLU A 19 9.96 -10.10 -8.17
CA GLU A 19 10.39 -9.49 -9.44
C GLU A 19 9.91 -8.03 -9.56
N VAL A 20 8.68 -7.76 -9.20
CA VAL A 20 8.05 -6.43 -9.35
C VAL A 20 8.39 -5.49 -8.20
N ARG A 21 8.81 -6.03 -7.06
CA ARG A 21 9.03 -5.28 -5.82
C ARG A 21 9.88 -4.01 -5.98
N PRO A 22 11.00 -4.00 -6.71
CA PRO A 22 11.77 -2.75 -6.86
C PRO A 22 10.95 -1.61 -7.46
N ARG A 23 10.13 -1.88 -8.47
CA ARG A 23 9.26 -0.86 -9.08
C ARG A 23 8.17 -0.40 -8.13
N HIS A 24 7.61 -1.32 -7.34
CA HIS A 24 6.61 -1.01 -6.33
C HIS A 24 7.18 -0.07 -5.27
N LEU A 25 8.35 -0.36 -4.72
CA LEU A 25 9.00 0.47 -3.71
C LEU A 25 9.39 1.85 -4.26
N GLU A 26 9.89 1.89 -5.48
CA GLU A 26 10.22 3.14 -6.15
C GLU A 26 8.98 4.02 -6.34
N GLY A 27 7.88 3.42 -6.80
CA GLY A 27 6.60 4.13 -6.98
C GLY A 27 6.04 4.66 -5.68
N MET A 28 6.12 3.88 -4.59
CA MET A 28 5.68 4.34 -3.27
C MET A 28 6.55 5.48 -2.75
N ALA A 29 7.86 5.37 -2.88
CA ALA A 29 8.78 6.42 -2.46
C ALA A 29 8.50 7.73 -3.18
N ALA A 30 8.13 7.67 -4.47
CA ALA A 30 7.80 8.84 -5.27
C ALA A 30 6.55 9.57 -4.78
N LEU A 31 5.65 8.89 -4.07
CA LEU A 31 4.46 9.52 -3.49
C LEU A 31 4.77 10.40 -2.28
N GLY A 32 5.94 10.21 -1.67
CA GLY A 32 6.39 11.05 -0.56
C GLY A 32 5.40 11.09 0.59
N ARG A 33 4.88 12.28 0.90
CA ARG A 33 3.98 12.49 2.05
C ARG A 33 2.61 11.84 1.93
N HIS A 34 2.21 11.38 0.74
CA HIS A 34 0.98 10.61 0.59
C HIS A 34 1.07 9.26 1.28
N ILE A 35 2.27 8.71 1.45
CA ILE A 35 2.49 7.46 2.17
C ILE A 35 2.79 7.77 3.64
N VAL A 36 1.92 7.34 4.53
CA VAL A 36 2.14 7.45 5.98
C VAL A 36 3.03 6.30 6.44
N CYS A 37 2.68 5.09 6.06
CA CYS A 37 3.52 3.91 6.24
C CYS A 37 3.09 2.80 5.29
N ALA A 38 3.97 1.83 5.08
CA ALA A 38 3.70 0.69 4.23
C ALA A 38 4.49 -0.51 4.72
N GLY A 39 3.93 -1.69 4.58
CA GLY A 39 4.59 -2.92 4.97
C GLY A 39 3.84 -4.13 4.44
N GLY A 40 4.34 -5.30 4.77
CA GLY A 40 3.72 -6.55 4.39
C GLY A 40 3.42 -7.42 5.60
N LEU A 41 2.28 -8.09 5.57
CA LEU A 41 1.98 -9.16 6.51
C LEU A 41 2.76 -10.39 6.07
N LEU A 42 3.24 -11.14 7.04
CA LEU A 42 4.14 -12.27 6.79
C LEU A 42 3.48 -13.59 7.14
N TYR A 43 3.83 -14.64 6.37
CA TYR A 43 3.64 -16.02 6.82
C TYR A 43 4.62 -16.33 7.96
N ALA A 44 4.41 -17.45 8.64
CA ALA A 44 5.29 -17.89 9.74
C ALA A 44 6.76 -18.04 9.32
N ASP A 45 7.00 -18.35 8.03
CA ASP A 45 8.36 -18.50 7.48
C ASP A 45 9.01 -17.17 7.07
N GLY A 46 8.33 -16.04 7.30
CA GLY A 46 8.81 -14.71 6.95
C GLY A 46 8.52 -14.25 5.54
N LYS A 47 7.87 -15.05 4.70
CA LYS A 47 7.49 -14.65 3.35
C LYS A 47 6.28 -13.72 3.39
N MET A 48 6.25 -12.73 2.52
CA MET A 48 5.15 -11.76 2.44
C MET A 48 3.92 -12.36 1.77
N LYS A 49 2.73 -12.00 2.28
CA LYS A 49 1.45 -12.47 1.73
C LYS A 49 0.46 -11.36 1.41
N VAL A 50 0.53 -10.25 2.12
CA VAL A 50 -0.45 -9.16 2.02
C VAL A 50 0.30 -7.84 2.16
N SER A 51 -0.01 -6.88 1.28
CA SER A 51 0.50 -5.53 1.42
C SER A 51 -0.47 -4.71 2.28
N VAL A 52 0.07 -3.92 3.20
CA VAL A 52 -0.70 -2.95 3.97
C VAL A 52 -0.08 -1.58 3.74
N VAL A 53 -0.87 -0.65 3.22
CA VAL A 53 -0.40 0.70 2.93
C VAL A 53 -1.37 1.69 3.56
N VAL A 54 -0.84 2.62 4.35
CA VAL A 54 -1.62 3.71 4.94
C VAL A 54 -1.26 4.98 4.19
N VAL A 55 -2.27 5.61 3.57
CA VAL A 55 -2.06 6.71 2.65
C VAL A 55 -2.97 7.90 2.96
N TYR A 56 -2.57 9.07 2.49
CA TYR A 56 -3.45 10.23 2.41
C TYR A 56 -3.68 10.59 0.95
N PHE A 57 -4.94 10.76 0.58
CA PHE A 57 -5.33 11.35 -0.70
C PHE A 57 -6.50 12.32 -0.49
N PRO A 58 -6.61 13.38 -1.29
CA PRO A 58 -7.70 14.34 -1.17
C PRO A 58 -9.08 13.72 -1.36
N SER A 59 -9.18 12.68 -2.21
CA SER A 59 -10.44 12.04 -2.53
C SER A 59 -10.27 10.56 -2.81
N ARG A 60 -11.39 9.84 -2.84
CA ARG A 60 -11.42 8.42 -3.23
C ARG A 60 -11.00 8.22 -4.67
N GLU A 61 -11.33 9.17 -5.54
CA GLU A 61 -10.94 9.14 -6.95
C GLU A 61 -9.42 9.21 -7.12
N ASP A 62 -8.76 10.08 -6.37
CA ASP A 62 -7.30 10.20 -6.41
C ASP A 62 -6.63 8.92 -5.91
N LEU A 63 -7.20 8.30 -4.89
CA LEU A 63 -6.74 7.00 -4.40
C LEU A 63 -6.86 5.93 -5.49
N SER A 64 -8.00 5.87 -6.17
CA SER A 64 -8.25 4.89 -7.23
C SER A 64 -7.29 5.10 -8.39
N GLU A 65 -6.97 6.33 -8.73
CA GLU A 65 -5.99 6.65 -9.75
C GLU A 65 -4.60 6.12 -9.36
N TYR A 66 -4.19 6.33 -8.11
CA TYR A 66 -2.94 5.78 -7.61
C TYR A 66 -2.90 4.25 -7.75
N ILE A 67 -3.94 3.56 -7.27
CA ILE A 67 -4.00 2.10 -7.31
C ILE A 67 -3.91 1.59 -8.75
N SER A 68 -4.55 2.27 -9.70
CA SER A 68 -4.55 1.85 -11.11
C SER A 68 -3.17 1.85 -11.75
N HIS A 69 -2.21 2.58 -11.18
CA HIS A 69 -0.83 2.65 -11.68
C HIS A 69 0.16 1.89 -10.80
N GLU A 70 -0.31 1.31 -9.69
CA GLU A 70 0.57 0.57 -8.78
C GLU A 70 1.11 -0.69 -9.48
N PRO A 71 2.44 -0.89 -9.51
CA PRO A 71 3.02 -2.05 -10.21
C PRO A 71 2.45 -3.40 -9.79
N TYR A 72 2.16 -3.61 -8.49
CA TYR A 72 1.56 -4.86 -8.04
C TYR A 72 0.14 -5.06 -8.56
N PHE A 73 -0.59 -3.97 -8.79
CA PHE A 73 -1.90 -4.03 -9.42
C PHE A 73 -1.78 -4.30 -10.93
N VAL A 74 -0.94 -3.52 -11.61
CA VAL A 74 -0.75 -3.60 -13.07
C VAL A 74 -0.24 -4.99 -13.49
N GLU A 75 0.68 -5.57 -12.71
CA GLU A 75 1.28 -6.87 -12.99
C GLU A 75 0.50 -8.05 -12.38
N HIS A 76 -0.70 -7.79 -11.89
CA HIS A 76 -1.60 -8.82 -11.35
C HIS A 76 -1.06 -9.61 -10.16
N VAL A 77 -0.15 -9.02 -9.38
CA VAL A 77 0.29 -9.63 -8.12
C VAL A 77 -0.84 -9.62 -7.11
N TRP A 78 -1.54 -8.50 -7.00
CA TRP A 78 -2.69 -8.35 -6.11
C TRP A 78 -3.94 -8.95 -6.75
N GLU A 79 -4.57 -9.87 -6.05
CA GLU A 79 -5.83 -10.48 -6.46
C GLU A 79 -7.03 -9.76 -5.86
N LYS A 80 -6.90 -9.32 -4.61
CA LYS A 80 -7.98 -8.66 -3.89
C LYS A 80 -7.44 -7.41 -3.19
N ILE A 81 -8.18 -6.31 -3.33
CA ILE A 81 -7.82 -5.03 -2.72
C ILE A 81 -8.98 -4.57 -1.85
N GLU A 82 -8.70 -4.35 -0.57
CA GLU A 82 -9.65 -3.80 0.38
C GLU A 82 -9.18 -2.41 0.77
N VAL A 83 -10.08 -1.44 0.73
CA VAL A 83 -9.79 -0.06 1.08
C VAL A 83 -10.78 0.41 2.12
N GLU A 84 -10.28 0.95 3.23
CA GLU A 84 -11.12 1.52 4.27
C GLU A 84 -10.60 2.89 4.69
N PRO A 85 -11.49 3.87 4.93
CA PRO A 85 -11.07 5.14 5.53
C PRO A 85 -10.59 4.90 6.96
N ILE A 86 -9.56 5.64 7.36
CA ILE A 86 -9.03 5.59 8.72
C ILE A 86 -8.81 7.02 9.22
N ASN A 87 -9.06 7.24 10.50
CA ASN A 87 -8.66 8.46 11.17
C ASN A 87 -7.36 8.17 11.92
N ILE A 88 -6.24 8.64 11.38
CA ILE A 88 -4.92 8.42 11.98
C ILE A 88 -4.79 9.37 13.17
N ALA A 89 -4.65 8.81 14.37
CA ALA A 89 -4.49 9.61 15.59
C ALA A 89 -3.02 9.93 15.87
N LEU A 90 -2.16 8.92 15.82
CA LEU A 90 -0.76 9.04 16.20
C LEU A 90 0.14 8.35 15.18
N VAL A 91 1.31 8.93 14.97
CA VAL A 91 2.42 8.32 14.24
C VAL A 91 3.68 8.53 15.07
N LYS A 92 4.38 7.44 15.38
CA LYS A 92 5.58 7.48 16.24
C LYS A 92 5.32 8.15 17.60
N GLY A 93 4.12 7.92 18.14
CA GLY A 93 3.74 8.48 19.44
C GLY A 93 3.33 9.95 19.40
N GLU A 94 3.33 10.59 18.26
CA GLU A 94 2.96 11.99 18.09
C GLU A 94 1.65 12.13 17.33
N LYS A 95 0.90 13.20 17.63
CA LYS A 95 -0.34 13.50 16.92
C LYS A 95 -0.07 13.62 15.43
N TYR A 96 -0.84 12.90 14.63
CA TYR A 96 -0.70 12.94 13.18
C TYR A 96 -1.36 14.20 12.62
N VAL A 97 -0.60 14.93 11.81
CA VAL A 97 -1.10 16.06 11.02
C VAL A 97 -0.57 15.90 9.61
N TYR A 98 -1.49 15.87 8.62
CA TYR A 98 -1.06 15.84 7.24
C TYR A 98 -0.61 17.23 6.79
N GLU A 99 0.58 17.29 6.23
CA GLU A 99 1.16 18.52 5.66
C GLU A 99 1.45 18.26 4.17
N PRO A 100 0.71 18.92 3.27
CA PRO A 100 0.92 18.78 1.84
C PRO A 100 2.29 19.27 1.35
#